data_8a162788a6844c8e362bb51ee3a4e38e
#
_entry.id   8a162788a6844c8e362bb51ee3a4e38e
#
_cell.length_a   1.000
_cell.length_b   1.000
_cell.length_c   1.000
_cell.angle_alpha   90.00
_cell.angle_beta   90.00
_cell.angle_gamma   90.00
#
_symmetry.space_group_name_H-M   'P 1'
#
loop_
_entity.id
_entity.type
_entity.pdbx_description
1 polymer ?
#
loop_
_entity_poly.entity_id
_entity_poly.type
_entity_poly.pdbx_seq_one_letter_code
_entity_poly.pdbx_strand_id
1 'polypeptide(L)'
;MSIYTKKEPMLFKEVFRKYDDTRGFLSALDLRDLGLPVGYDNFHYQLLSYTEHSYTFRGFHFQDEPFEQDKLIFIHTGRVIDIVFPINLEVLRDVKIFDLRSGDALYVPKGYAHGFISVCKNVVLQYSMNNPFSEDHYSGI
;
A
#
# COMPACT_ATOMS: atom_id res chain seq x y z
N MET A 1 25.38 -18.14 -10.33
CA MET A 1 23.94 -18.13 -10.66
C MET A 1 23.22 -17.29 -9.62
N SER A 2 22.75 -16.15 -10.03
CA SER A 2 21.98 -15.33 -9.10
C SER A 2 20.55 -15.86 -9.04
N ILE A 3 20.12 -16.24 -7.84
CA ILE A 3 18.73 -16.59 -7.60
C ILE A 3 17.99 -15.29 -7.39
N TYR A 4 17.30 -14.83 -8.42
CA TYR A 4 16.46 -13.67 -8.33
C TYR A 4 15.14 -14.09 -7.69
N THR A 5 14.98 -13.80 -6.40
CA THR A 5 13.68 -13.96 -5.76
C THR A 5 12.88 -12.69 -6.05
N LYS A 6 11.86 -12.81 -6.92
CA LYS A 6 10.92 -11.73 -7.17
C LYS A 6 10.20 -11.40 -5.86
N LYS A 7 10.21 -10.13 -5.46
CA LYS A 7 9.45 -9.69 -4.31
C LYS A 7 7.97 -9.72 -4.63
N GLU A 8 7.18 -10.18 -3.68
CA GLU A 8 5.73 -10.33 -3.81
C GLU A 8 5.01 -9.35 -2.88
N PRO A 9 3.77 -8.94 -3.23
CA PRO A 9 2.94 -8.20 -2.28
C PRO A 9 2.74 -9.00 -0.99
N MET A 10 2.76 -8.30 0.14
CA MET A 10 2.65 -8.91 1.47
C MET A 10 1.58 -8.21 2.29
N LEU A 11 0.62 -8.98 2.77
CA LEU A 11 -0.44 -8.49 3.64
C LEU A 11 -0.05 -8.67 5.11
N PHE A 12 -0.23 -7.61 5.89
CA PHE A 12 -0.02 -7.62 7.33
C PHE A 12 -1.31 -7.22 8.01
N LYS A 13 -1.90 -8.16 8.79
CA LYS A 13 -3.17 -7.94 9.47
C LYS A 13 -2.95 -7.42 10.88
N GLU A 14 -3.73 -6.39 11.25
CA GLU A 14 -3.80 -5.86 12.62
C GLU A 14 -2.43 -5.53 13.22
N VAL A 15 -1.60 -4.85 12.44
CA VAL A 15 -0.21 -4.54 12.86
C VAL A 15 -0.11 -3.27 13.70
N PHE A 16 -1.09 -2.39 13.62
CA PHE A 16 -1.13 -1.19 14.46
C PHE A 16 -1.75 -1.53 15.82
N ARG A 17 -0.99 -1.29 16.88
CA ARG A 17 -1.50 -1.44 18.24
C ARG A 17 -2.36 -0.22 18.57
N LYS A 18 -3.59 -0.46 19.01
CA LYS A 18 -4.51 0.58 19.44
C LYS A 18 -4.51 0.71 20.95
N TYR A 19 -4.43 1.94 21.40
CA TYR A 19 -4.52 2.29 22.81
C TYR A 19 -5.72 3.21 22.97
N ASP A 20 -6.88 2.63 23.31
CA ASP A 20 -8.16 3.32 23.39
C ASP A 20 -8.32 4.01 24.76
N ASP A 21 -8.92 5.20 24.76
CA ASP A 21 -9.39 5.88 25.97
C ASP A 21 -10.65 6.69 25.64
N THR A 22 -11.14 7.48 26.61
CA THR A 22 -12.38 8.26 26.41
C THR A 22 -12.25 9.36 25.35
N ARG A 23 -11.05 9.72 24.93
CA ARG A 23 -10.79 10.75 23.92
C ARG A 23 -10.67 10.18 22.51
N GLY A 24 -10.50 8.86 22.37
CA GLY A 24 -10.24 8.18 21.09
C GLY A 24 -9.18 7.11 21.25
N PHE A 25 -8.22 7.07 20.32
CA PHE A 25 -7.13 6.08 20.40
C PHE A 25 -5.81 6.65 19.89
N LEU A 26 -4.73 6.05 20.37
CA LEU A 26 -3.41 6.14 19.77
C LEU A 26 -3.12 4.83 19.07
N SER A 27 -2.40 4.89 17.98
CA SER A 27 -2.03 3.70 17.20
C SER A 27 -0.54 3.76 16.89
N ALA A 28 0.16 2.67 17.13
CA ALA A 28 1.61 2.62 16.96
C ALA A 28 2.03 1.38 16.15
N LEU A 29 3.06 1.56 15.34
CA LEU A 29 3.68 0.48 14.60
C LEU A 29 5.18 0.75 14.49
N ASP A 30 5.97 -0.24 14.84
CA ASP A 30 7.40 -0.23 14.56
C ASP A 30 7.63 -1.05 13.26
N LEU A 31 8.10 -0.38 12.21
CA LEU A 31 8.31 -1.03 10.91
C LEU A 31 9.28 -2.21 10.98
N ARG A 32 10.19 -2.20 11.95
CA ARG A 32 11.15 -3.29 12.16
C ARG A 32 10.46 -4.62 12.51
N ASP A 33 9.23 -4.55 13.02
CA ASP A 33 8.47 -5.73 13.43
C ASP A 33 7.75 -6.42 12.26
N LEU A 34 7.72 -5.80 11.07
CA LEU A 34 6.96 -6.33 9.94
C LEU A 34 7.67 -7.41 9.14
N GLY A 35 8.99 -7.56 9.27
CA GLY A 35 9.73 -8.53 8.46
C GLY A 35 9.70 -8.19 6.96
N LEU A 36 9.83 -6.92 6.62
CA LEU A 36 9.81 -6.45 5.24
C LEU A 36 11.01 -6.99 4.45
N PRO A 37 10.84 -7.29 3.15
CA PRO A 37 11.95 -7.77 2.31
C PRO A 37 12.93 -6.67 1.90
N VAL A 38 12.67 -5.43 2.29
CA VAL A 38 13.53 -4.25 2.08
C VAL A 38 13.76 -3.56 3.42
N GLY A 39 14.82 -2.74 3.52
CA GLY A 39 15.08 -1.99 4.75
C GLY A 39 13.94 -1.03 5.06
N TYR A 40 13.56 -0.94 6.34
CA TYR A 40 12.48 -0.05 6.77
C TYR A 40 12.81 1.42 6.50
N ASP A 41 14.07 1.80 6.48
CA ASP A 41 14.56 3.15 6.15
C ASP A 41 14.34 3.52 4.68
N ASN A 42 13.95 2.55 3.84
CA ASN A 42 13.58 2.77 2.46
C ASN A 42 12.26 3.54 2.31
N PHE A 43 11.42 3.59 3.35
CA PHE A 43 10.10 4.20 3.32
C PHE A 43 10.09 5.59 3.93
N HIS A 44 10.74 6.55 3.26
CA HIS A 44 10.93 7.89 3.80
C HIS A 44 10.00 8.95 3.20
N TYR A 45 9.35 8.68 2.08
CA TYR A 45 8.37 9.58 1.49
C TYR A 45 6.96 9.16 1.93
N GLN A 46 6.20 10.12 2.46
CA GLN A 46 4.88 9.86 3.02
C GLN A 46 3.81 10.59 2.24
N LEU A 47 2.70 9.90 1.96
CA LEU A 47 1.54 10.47 1.29
C LEU A 47 0.29 10.02 2.03
N LEU A 48 -0.59 10.97 2.34
CA LEU A 48 -1.86 10.69 2.99
C LEU A 48 -3.00 10.87 2.01
N SER A 49 -3.91 9.91 1.98
CA SER A 49 -5.11 9.92 1.16
C SER A 49 -6.35 9.90 2.03
N TYR A 50 -7.28 10.81 1.76
CA TYR A 50 -8.61 10.81 2.34
C TYR A 50 -9.63 10.57 1.25
N THR A 51 -10.51 9.58 1.45
CA THR A 51 -11.57 9.23 0.50
C THR A 51 -12.91 9.32 1.22
N GLU A 52 -13.70 10.32 0.87
CA GLU A 52 -14.93 10.66 1.58
C GLU A 52 -16.05 9.66 1.34
N HIS A 53 -16.27 9.29 0.08
CA HIS A 53 -17.43 8.49 -0.32
C HIS A 53 -17.11 7.02 -0.49
N SER A 54 -18.12 6.17 -0.17
CA SER A 54 -18.05 4.73 -0.47
C SER A 54 -17.97 4.50 -1.97
N TYR A 55 -17.35 3.38 -2.36
CA TYR A 55 -17.26 2.91 -3.73
C TYR A 55 -16.54 3.88 -4.67
N THR A 56 -15.59 4.63 -4.12
CA THR A 56 -14.68 5.47 -4.89
C THR A 56 -13.45 4.64 -5.25
N PHE A 57 -13.12 4.60 -6.53
CA PHE A 57 -11.93 3.91 -7.02
C PHE A 57 -10.78 4.91 -7.25
N ARG A 58 -9.58 4.55 -6.77
CA ARG A 58 -8.34 5.26 -7.04
C ARG A 58 -7.32 4.27 -7.59
N GLY A 59 -6.85 4.49 -8.78
CA GLY A 59 -5.87 3.64 -9.43
C GLY A 59 -6.13 3.54 -10.94
N PHE A 60 -5.49 2.64 -11.62
CA PHE A 60 -4.31 1.90 -11.18
C PHE A 60 -3.07 2.75 -11.44
N HIS A 61 -2.12 2.77 -10.49
CA HIS A 61 -0.97 3.66 -10.57
C HIS A 61 0.35 2.91 -10.43
N PHE A 62 1.34 3.35 -11.18
CA PHE A 62 2.73 2.94 -11.02
C PHE A 62 3.65 4.01 -11.62
N GLN A 63 4.93 3.92 -11.31
CA GLN A 63 5.96 4.81 -11.89
C GLN A 63 7.05 4.00 -12.56
N ASP A 64 7.59 4.55 -13.65
CA ASP A 64 8.68 3.95 -14.41
C ASP A 64 10.04 4.31 -13.81
N GLU A 65 11.06 3.55 -14.19
CA GLU A 65 12.44 3.83 -13.80
C GLU A 65 12.84 5.27 -14.19
N PRO A 66 13.63 5.95 -13.39
CA PRO A 66 14.22 5.54 -12.12
C PRO A 66 13.36 5.87 -10.89
N PHE A 67 12.10 6.22 -11.06
CA PHE A 67 11.19 6.65 -10.01
C PHE A 67 10.20 5.55 -9.57
N GLU A 68 10.54 4.30 -9.81
CA GLU A 68 9.75 3.17 -9.32
C GLU A 68 9.59 3.24 -7.80
N GLN A 69 8.42 2.84 -7.33
CA GLN A 69 8.10 2.94 -5.90
C GLN A 69 7.86 1.56 -5.29
N ASP A 70 8.62 1.26 -4.24
CA ASP A 70 8.18 0.31 -3.21
C ASP A 70 7.17 1.05 -2.33
N LYS A 71 6.02 0.46 -2.08
CA LYS A 71 4.94 1.10 -1.31
C LYS A 71 4.59 0.25 -0.10
N LEU A 72 4.45 0.92 1.02
CA LEU A 72 3.87 0.33 2.22
C LEU A 72 2.61 1.12 2.54
N ILE A 73 1.46 0.45 2.48
CA ILE A 73 0.15 1.07 2.56
C ILE A 73 -0.44 0.74 3.93
N PHE A 74 -0.91 1.78 4.63
CA PHE A 74 -1.52 1.64 5.95
C PHE A 74 -2.96 2.13 5.89
N ILE A 75 -3.88 1.35 6.44
CA ILE A 75 -5.28 1.77 6.60
C ILE A 75 -5.46 2.27 8.03
N HIS A 76 -5.67 3.57 8.18
CA HIS A 76 -5.88 4.18 9.49
C HIS A 76 -7.34 4.13 9.91
N THR A 77 -8.24 4.49 9.00
CA THR A 77 -9.69 4.34 9.23
C THR A 77 -10.36 3.80 7.97
N GLY A 78 -11.40 3.00 8.17
CA GLY A 78 -12.22 2.49 7.10
C GLY A 78 -11.80 1.13 6.57
N ARG A 79 -12.24 0.84 5.35
CA ARG A 79 -11.99 -0.43 4.69
C ARG A 79 -11.90 -0.22 3.18
N VAL A 80 -10.94 -0.88 2.56
CA VAL A 80 -10.76 -0.86 1.11
C VAL A 80 -10.55 -2.28 0.59
N ILE A 81 -10.87 -2.47 -0.69
CA ILE A 81 -10.43 -3.63 -1.46
C ILE A 81 -9.32 -3.14 -2.39
N ASP A 82 -8.11 -3.64 -2.19
CA ASP A 82 -6.94 -3.27 -2.98
C ASP A 82 -6.65 -4.36 -4.01
N ILE A 83 -6.41 -3.96 -5.25
CA ILE A 83 -6.15 -4.86 -6.37
C ILE A 83 -4.73 -4.59 -6.85
N VAL A 84 -3.90 -5.63 -6.85
CA VAL A 84 -2.48 -5.53 -7.15
C VAL A 84 -2.13 -6.52 -8.26
N PHE A 85 -1.38 -6.06 -9.25
CA PHE A 85 -0.93 -6.95 -10.32
C PHE A 85 0.44 -6.50 -10.87
N PRO A 86 1.23 -7.44 -11.42
CA PRO A 86 2.48 -7.07 -12.10
C PRO A 86 2.21 -6.14 -13.28
N ILE A 87 3.09 -5.14 -13.48
CA ILE A 87 2.92 -4.19 -14.59
C ILE A 87 2.88 -4.90 -15.95
N ASN A 88 3.64 -5.99 -16.09
CA ASN A 88 3.67 -6.83 -17.30
C ASN A 88 2.73 -8.02 -17.16
N LEU A 89 1.51 -7.81 -16.71
CA LEU A 89 0.52 -8.86 -16.49
C LEU A 89 0.25 -9.66 -17.77
N GLU A 90 0.53 -10.95 -17.74
CA GLU A 90 0.25 -11.88 -18.85
C GLU A 90 -0.90 -12.84 -18.52
N VAL A 91 -1.11 -13.11 -17.22
CA VAL A 91 -2.06 -14.10 -16.74
C VAL A 91 -2.91 -13.50 -15.61
N LEU A 92 -4.23 -13.58 -15.74
CA LEU A 92 -5.17 -13.02 -14.76
C LEU A 92 -4.99 -13.59 -13.34
N ARG A 93 -4.48 -14.81 -13.21
CA ARG A 93 -4.20 -15.40 -11.88
C ARG A 93 -3.14 -14.64 -11.10
N ASP A 94 -2.37 -13.79 -11.75
CA ASP A 94 -1.34 -12.96 -11.09
C ASP A 94 -1.94 -11.71 -10.46
N VAL A 95 -3.22 -11.44 -10.70
CA VAL A 95 -3.96 -10.38 -10.02
C VAL A 95 -4.27 -10.86 -8.61
N LYS A 96 -3.89 -10.05 -7.62
CA LYS A 96 -4.15 -10.32 -6.21
C LYS A 96 -5.12 -9.29 -5.66
N ILE A 97 -6.02 -9.74 -4.81
CA ILE A 97 -7.06 -8.90 -4.21
C ILE A 97 -6.92 -9.00 -2.69
N PHE A 98 -6.83 -7.85 -2.05
CA PHE A 98 -6.64 -7.76 -0.60
C PHE A 98 -7.78 -6.96 0.04
N ASP A 99 -8.37 -7.52 1.07
CA ASP A 99 -9.35 -6.83 1.92
C ASP A 99 -8.59 -6.19 3.09
N LEU A 100 -8.50 -4.87 3.09
CA LEU A 100 -7.73 -4.11 4.06
C LEU A 100 -8.66 -3.30 4.96
N ARG A 101 -8.48 -3.45 6.26
CA ARG A 101 -9.25 -2.74 7.28
C ARG A 101 -8.33 -1.89 8.15
N SER A 102 -8.92 -1.00 8.92
CA SER A 102 -8.19 -0.18 9.90
C SER A 102 -7.24 -1.06 10.73
N GLY A 103 -5.96 -0.69 10.74
CA GLY A 103 -4.91 -1.44 11.43
C GLY A 103 -4.09 -2.37 10.54
N ASP A 104 -4.50 -2.59 9.30
CA ASP A 104 -3.78 -3.44 8.35
C ASP A 104 -2.74 -2.66 7.57
N ALA A 105 -1.75 -3.38 7.05
CA ALA A 105 -0.77 -2.85 6.12
C ALA A 105 -0.59 -3.78 4.92
N LEU A 106 -0.22 -3.19 3.78
CA LEU A 106 0.06 -3.93 2.55
C LEU A 106 1.37 -3.42 1.96
N TYR A 107 2.31 -4.33 1.75
CA TYR A 107 3.53 -4.04 1.01
C TYR A 107 3.31 -4.35 -0.47
N VAL A 108 3.52 -3.35 -1.33
CA VAL A 108 3.47 -3.48 -2.79
C VAL A 108 4.85 -3.17 -3.34
N PRO A 109 5.58 -4.19 -3.82
CA PRO A 109 6.92 -3.96 -4.38
C PRO A 109 6.88 -3.14 -5.67
N LYS A 110 7.99 -2.50 -6.00
CA LYS A 110 8.16 -1.92 -7.34
C LYS A 110 7.93 -2.99 -8.41
N GLY A 111 7.44 -2.58 -9.57
CA GLY A 111 7.07 -3.51 -10.64
C GLY A 111 5.62 -3.97 -10.57
N TYR A 112 4.85 -3.47 -9.60
CA TYR A 112 3.43 -3.75 -9.47
C TYR A 112 2.62 -2.47 -9.61
N ALA A 113 1.49 -2.58 -10.28
CA ALA A 113 0.44 -1.57 -10.26
C ALA A 113 -0.58 -1.94 -9.19
N HIS A 114 -1.20 -0.95 -8.56
CA HIS A 114 -2.28 -1.21 -7.63
C HIS A 114 -3.32 -0.09 -7.69
N GLY A 115 -4.50 -0.43 -7.22
CA GLY A 115 -5.56 0.52 -7.01
C GLY A 115 -6.53 -0.02 -5.99
N PHE A 116 -7.33 0.84 -5.41
CA PHE A 116 -8.29 0.40 -4.40
C PHE A 116 -9.66 1.02 -4.61
N ILE A 117 -10.66 0.31 -4.11
CA ILE A 117 -12.02 0.83 -3.99
C ILE A 117 -12.37 0.94 -2.51
N SER A 118 -12.87 2.10 -2.08
CA SER A 118 -13.40 2.28 -0.74
C SER A 118 -14.73 1.53 -0.61
N VAL A 119 -14.92 0.78 0.47
CA VAL A 119 -16.18 0.08 0.72
C VAL A 119 -16.98 0.69 1.86
N CYS A 120 -16.47 1.79 2.41
CA CYS A 120 -17.16 2.62 3.40
C CYS A 120 -16.76 4.07 3.20
N LYS A 121 -17.42 4.97 3.97
CA LYS A 121 -17.09 6.41 3.95
C LYS A 121 -15.86 6.72 4.80
N ASN A 122 -15.21 7.85 4.50
CA ASN A 122 -14.16 8.45 5.31
C ASN A 122 -12.96 7.52 5.52
N VAL A 123 -12.44 6.98 4.43
CA VAL A 123 -11.24 6.15 4.47
C VAL A 123 -9.99 7.04 4.53
N VAL A 124 -9.16 6.80 5.54
CA VAL A 124 -7.84 7.45 5.67
C VAL A 124 -6.77 6.39 5.46
N LEU A 125 -5.97 6.60 4.45
CA LEU A 125 -4.96 5.68 3.99
C LEU A 125 -3.64 6.42 3.84
N GLN A 126 -2.55 5.81 4.29
CA GLN A 126 -1.21 6.38 4.19
C GLN A 126 -0.34 5.50 3.31
N TYR A 127 0.41 6.14 2.43
CA TYR A 127 1.47 5.49 1.65
C TYR A 127 2.82 5.90 2.20
N SER A 128 3.68 4.93 2.44
CA SER A 128 5.10 5.16 2.72
C SER A 128 5.90 4.57 1.57
N MET A 129 6.76 5.38 0.95
CA MET A 129 7.41 5.02 -0.31
C MET A 129 8.88 5.43 -0.32
N ASN A 130 9.64 4.80 -1.21
CA ASN A 130 11.08 5.07 -1.36
C ASN A 130 11.38 6.20 -2.35
N ASN A 131 10.43 6.55 -3.22
CA ASN A 131 10.57 7.61 -4.20
C ASN A 131 9.37 8.54 -4.16
N PRO A 132 9.57 9.86 -4.38
CA PRO A 132 8.45 10.78 -4.47
C PRO A 132 7.66 10.57 -5.77
N PHE A 133 6.47 11.14 -5.82
CA PHE A 133 5.68 11.22 -7.04
C PHE A 133 6.45 12.00 -8.11
N SER A 134 6.51 11.43 -9.31
CA SER A 134 7.12 12.07 -10.47
C SER A 134 6.11 12.07 -11.61
N GLU A 135 5.63 13.24 -11.99
CA GLU A 135 4.63 13.40 -13.05
C GLU A 135 5.12 12.84 -14.38
N ASP A 136 6.41 13.04 -14.70
CA ASP A 136 7.00 12.60 -15.98
C ASP A 136 7.12 11.07 -16.08
N HIS A 137 7.13 10.37 -14.95
CA HIS A 137 7.30 8.91 -14.89
C HIS A 137 6.04 8.19 -14.41
N TYR A 138 4.97 8.94 -14.14
CA TYR A 138 3.72 8.41 -13.65
C TYR A 138 2.91 7.81 -14.80
N SER A 139 2.38 6.63 -14.57
CA SER A 139 1.46 5.97 -15.46
C SER A 139 0.20 5.56 -14.70
N GLY A 140 -0.94 5.75 -15.34
CA GLY A 140 -2.23 5.33 -14.83
C GLY A 140 -2.94 4.47 -15.86
N ILE A 141 -3.65 3.49 -15.37
CA ILE A 141 -4.46 2.59 -16.21
C ILE A 141 -5.94 2.79 -15.87
#